data_0c53844bae37d12d15678dde27372f5a
#
_entry.id   0c53844bae37d12d15678dde27372f5a
#
_cell.length_a   1.000
_cell.length_b   1.000
_cell.length_c   1.000
_cell.angle_alpha   90.00
_cell.angle_beta   90.00
_cell.angle_gamma   90.00
#
_symmetry.space_group_name_H-M   'P 1'
#
loop_
_entity.id
_entity.type
_entity.pdbx_description
1 polymer ?
#
loop_
_entity_poly.entity_id
_entity_poly.type
_entity_poly.pdbx_seq_one_letter_code
_entity_poly.pdbx_strand_id
1 'polypeptide(L)'
;LHVRSRRQRQMCIRDSSLTSRIKTEDETNFERFNREFEEETVDYVINEKDKTSTLTDKGVAKAEKYFGIDNLSDLDNMELSHHINQALKAKGNMKKDIDYVVNDGEIIIVDEFTGRLMYGRRYSEGLHQAIEAKEGLEVRAESKTLATITFQNYFRMYKKLSGMTGTAMTA
;
A
#
# COMPACT_ATOMS: atom_id res chain seq x y z
N LEU A 1 0.51 -6.15 -22.72
CA LEU A 1 1.10 -6.27 -21.36
C LEU A 1 2.05 -5.10 -21.05
N HIS A 2 2.94 -4.69 -21.98
CA HIS A 2 3.87 -3.57 -21.75
C HIS A 2 3.21 -2.18 -21.64
N VAL A 3 2.07 -1.95 -22.28
CA VAL A 3 1.39 -0.64 -22.30
C VAL A 3 0.71 -0.36 -20.94
N ARG A 4 0.11 -1.37 -20.31
CA ARG A 4 -0.46 -1.22 -18.96
C ARG A 4 0.60 -0.93 -17.91
N SER A 5 1.74 -1.62 -17.97
CA SER A 5 2.86 -1.43 -17.06
C SER A 5 3.44 0.00 -17.11
N ARG A 6 3.56 0.61 -18.30
CA ARG A 6 4.02 2.00 -18.43
C ARG A 6 3.06 3.03 -17.85
N ARG A 7 1.73 2.85 -18.09
CA ARG A 7 0.73 3.77 -17.52
C ARG A 7 0.69 3.66 -16.00
N GLN A 8 0.68 2.46 -15.47
CA GLN A 8 0.70 2.22 -14.02
C GLN A 8 1.96 2.81 -13.37
N ARG A 9 3.12 2.63 -13.98
CA ARG A 9 4.39 3.23 -13.54
C ARG A 9 4.34 4.76 -13.52
N GLN A 10 3.81 5.38 -14.58
CA GLN A 10 3.67 6.84 -14.65
C GLN A 10 2.68 7.36 -13.60
N MET A 11 1.59 6.64 -13.35
CA MET A 11 0.63 6.98 -12.31
C MET A 11 1.27 6.92 -10.92
N CYS A 12 1.90 5.81 -10.56
CA CYS A 12 2.55 5.68 -9.25
C CYS A 12 3.61 6.77 -9.02
N ILE A 13 4.41 7.12 -10.04
CA ILE A 13 5.40 8.21 -9.94
C ILE A 13 4.70 9.57 -9.75
N ARG A 14 3.61 9.82 -10.47
CA ARG A 14 2.83 11.06 -10.32
C ARG A 14 2.20 11.14 -8.94
N ASP A 15 1.58 10.08 -8.48
CA ASP A 15 0.92 10.01 -7.18
C ASP A 15 1.95 10.18 -6.04
N SER A 16 3.11 9.54 -6.15
CA SER A 16 4.21 9.73 -5.22
C SER A 16 4.74 11.17 -5.23
N SER A 17 4.82 11.83 -6.41
CA SER A 17 5.23 13.23 -6.50
C SER A 17 4.16 14.17 -5.92
N LEU A 18 2.88 13.83 -6.06
CA LEU A 18 1.79 14.58 -5.44
C LEU A 18 1.89 14.51 -3.93
N THR A 19 2.04 13.31 -3.36
CA THR A 19 2.14 13.14 -1.90
C THR A 19 3.33 13.89 -1.30
N SER A 20 4.43 14.06 -2.04
CA SER A 20 5.58 14.84 -1.58
C SER A 20 5.29 16.35 -1.48
N ARG A 21 4.26 16.84 -2.18
CA ARG A 21 3.82 18.24 -2.18
C ARG A 21 2.65 18.53 -1.24
N ILE A 22 1.95 17.49 -0.83
CA ILE A 22 0.85 17.56 0.13
C ILE A 22 1.48 17.70 1.51
N LYS A 23 1.10 18.73 2.24
CA LYS A 23 1.54 18.92 3.62
C LYS A 23 0.79 17.95 4.53
N THR A 24 1.55 17.29 5.38
CA THR A 24 1.01 16.52 6.50
C THR A 24 1.47 17.18 7.78
N GLU A 25 0.60 17.22 8.75
CA GLU A 25 0.96 17.54 10.13
C GLU A 25 0.85 16.24 10.94
N ASP A 26 1.92 15.88 11.64
CA ASP A 26 1.90 14.75 12.56
C ASP A 26 1.01 15.11 13.74
N GLU A 27 -0.05 14.34 13.92
CA GLU A 27 -0.96 14.55 15.04
C GLU A 27 -0.33 14.08 16.36
N THR A 28 -0.09 15.02 17.27
CA THR A 28 0.17 14.71 18.65
C THR A 28 -1.15 14.44 19.41
N ASN A 29 -1.08 13.75 20.57
CA ASN A 29 -2.29 13.44 21.36
C ASN A 29 -3.06 14.69 21.82
N PHE A 30 -2.43 15.85 21.86
CA PHE A 30 -3.04 17.14 22.22
C PHE A 30 -3.86 17.72 21.04
N GLU A 31 -3.45 17.48 19.81
CA GLU A 31 -4.08 17.96 18.59
C GLU A 31 -5.38 17.22 18.28
N ARG A 32 -5.56 16.01 18.82
CA ARG A 32 -6.82 15.26 18.75
C ARG A 32 -8.00 16.02 19.35
N PHE A 33 -7.75 16.84 20.34
CA PHE A 33 -8.81 17.62 21.02
C PHE A 33 -9.25 18.85 20.18
N ASN A 34 -8.37 19.36 19.34
CA ASN A 34 -8.63 20.50 18.44
C ASN A 34 -9.02 20.10 17.02
N ARG A 35 -9.22 18.80 16.78
CA ARG A 35 -9.44 18.22 15.45
C ARG A 35 -10.58 18.84 14.66
N GLU A 36 -11.66 19.28 15.32
CA GLU A 36 -12.82 19.89 14.66
C GLU A 36 -12.52 21.26 14.03
N PHE A 37 -11.47 21.95 14.47
CA PHE A 37 -11.09 23.26 13.95
C PHE A 37 -9.91 23.23 12.98
N GLU A 38 -9.11 22.19 12.96
CA GLU A 38 -7.88 22.09 12.15
C GLU A 38 -8.04 21.27 10.86
N GLU A 39 -9.09 20.45 10.72
CA GLU A 39 -9.35 19.65 9.50
C GLU A 39 -9.43 20.51 8.23
N GLU A 40 -9.76 21.80 8.35
CA GLU A 40 -9.79 22.75 7.22
C GLU A 40 -8.39 23.16 6.70
N THR A 41 -7.31 22.90 7.43
CA THR A 41 -5.97 23.40 7.09
C THR A 41 -5.05 22.33 6.51
N VAL A 42 -5.32 21.07 6.77
CA VAL A 42 -4.48 19.91 6.40
C VAL A 42 -4.96 19.27 5.09
N ASP A 43 -4.04 18.87 4.25
CA ASP A 43 -4.39 18.25 2.96
C ASP A 43 -4.77 16.76 3.09
N TYR A 44 -4.25 16.05 4.09
CA TYR A 44 -4.62 14.68 4.42
C TYR A 44 -4.36 14.33 5.89
N VAL A 45 -5.06 13.33 6.38
CA VAL A 45 -4.96 12.84 7.77
C VAL A 45 -4.41 11.42 7.77
N ILE A 46 -3.45 11.15 8.66
CA ILE A 46 -2.87 9.84 8.88
C ILE A 46 -3.32 9.33 10.24
N ASN A 47 -3.89 8.13 10.27
CA ASN A 47 -4.15 7.39 11.50
C ASN A 47 -3.14 6.25 11.64
N GLU A 48 -2.14 6.44 12.47
CA GLU A 48 -1.09 5.43 12.70
C GLU A 48 -1.61 4.14 13.33
N LYS A 49 -2.66 4.22 14.16
CA LYS A 49 -3.22 3.05 14.84
C LYS A 49 -3.91 2.09 13.87
N ASP A 50 -4.71 2.65 12.97
CA ASP A 50 -5.48 1.88 12.01
C ASP A 50 -4.72 1.72 10.67
N LYS A 51 -3.51 2.30 10.58
CA LYS A 51 -2.71 2.36 9.34
C LYS A 51 -3.52 2.84 8.14
N THR A 52 -4.39 3.84 8.38
CA THR A 52 -5.21 4.47 7.35
C THR A 52 -4.74 5.88 7.06
N SER A 53 -4.89 6.29 5.80
CA SER A 53 -4.63 7.66 5.36
C SER A 53 -5.76 8.09 4.45
N THR A 54 -6.33 9.25 4.74
CA THR A 54 -7.48 9.80 4.00
C THR A 54 -7.19 11.23 3.57
N LEU A 55 -7.65 11.59 2.36
CA LEU A 55 -7.64 12.97 1.91
C LEU A 55 -8.72 13.77 2.64
N THR A 56 -8.43 15.02 2.95
CA THR A 56 -9.44 16.01 3.35
C THR A 56 -10.07 16.64 2.11
N ASP A 57 -11.17 17.38 2.27
CA ASP A 57 -11.81 18.09 1.16
C ASP A 57 -10.84 19.04 0.45
N LYS A 58 -9.96 19.66 1.20
CA LYS A 58 -8.90 20.52 0.67
C LYS A 58 -7.85 19.72 -0.13
N GLY A 59 -7.49 18.55 0.35
CA GLY A 59 -6.60 17.63 -0.36
C GLY A 59 -7.23 17.11 -1.64
N VAL A 60 -8.52 16.79 -1.64
CA VAL A 60 -9.28 16.41 -2.83
C VAL A 60 -9.27 17.53 -3.87
N ALA A 61 -9.61 18.76 -3.48
CA ALA A 61 -9.60 19.90 -4.40
C ALA A 61 -8.20 20.19 -4.99
N LYS A 62 -7.14 19.96 -4.21
CA LYS A 62 -5.75 20.05 -4.72
C LYS A 62 -5.43 18.94 -5.72
N ALA A 63 -5.86 17.72 -5.44
CA ALA A 63 -5.65 16.58 -6.32
C ALA A 63 -6.39 16.77 -7.65
N GLU A 64 -7.65 17.18 -7.62
CA GLU A 64 -8.46 17.51 -8.80
C GLU A 64 -7.78 18.58 -9.66
N LYS A 65 -7.34 19.67 -9.04
CA LYS A 65 -6.62 20.71 -9.74
C LYS A 65 -5.29 20.24 -10.34
N TYR A 66 -4.57 19.35 -9.64
CA TYR A 66 -3.28 18.84 -10.10
C TYR A 66 -3.42 17.91 -11.30
N PHE A 67 -4.42 17.03 -11.27
CA PHE A 67 -4.70 16.08 -12.34
C PHE A 67 -5.60 16.64 -13.44
N GLY A 68 -6.19 17.83 -13.24
CA GLY A 68 -7.08 18.48 -14.21
C GLY A 68 -8.40 17.74 -14.39
N ILE A 69 -8.96 17.21 -13.31
CA ILE A 69 -10.24 16.50 -13.27
C ILE A 69 -11.26 17.31 -12.48
N ASP A 70 -12.53 17.19 -12.85
CA ASP A 70 -13.61 17.94 -12.22
C ASP A 70 -14.07 17.31 -10.90
N ASN A 71 -14.03 15.97 -10.80
CA ASN A 71 -14.48 15.24 -9.62
C ASN A 71 -13.69 13.94 -9.44
N LEU A 72 -12.98 13.81 -8.33
CA LEU A 72 -12.19 12.62 -7.98
C LEU A 72 -13.07 11.41 -7.65
N SER A 73 -14.31 11.64 -7.20
CA SER A 73 -15.25 10.58 -6.80
C SER A 73 -16.03 9.98 -7.97
N ASP A 74 -15.80 10.45 -9.19
CA ASP A 74 -16.49 9.94 -10.37
C ASP A 74 -16.03 8.52 -10.72
N LEU A 75 -16.93 7.73 -11.31
CA LEU A 75 -16.63 6.33 -11.71
C LEU A 75 -15.44 6.25 -12.66
N ASP A 76 -15.32 7.22 -13.57
CA ASP A 76 -14.21 7.30 -14.53
C ASP A 76 -12.85 7.58 -13.85
N ASN A 77 -12.87 8.20 -12.67
CA ASN A 77 -11.69 8.58 -11.91
C ASN A 77 -11.38 7.63 -10.73
N MET A 78 -12.16 6.55 -10.57
CA MET A 78 -12.01 5.61 -9.46
C MET A 78 -10.62 4.96 -9.40
N GLU A 79 -10.03 4.64 -10.55
CA GLU A 79 -8.67 4.09 -10.63
C GLU A 79 -7.63 5.10 -10.14
N LEU A 80 -7.79 6.38 -10.50
CA LEU A 80 -6.91 7.46 -10.05
C LEU A 80 -7.05 7.69 -8.54
N SER A 81 -8.28 7.74 -8.04
CA SER A 81 -8.58 7.86 -6.60
C SER A 81 -7.92 6.74 -5.80
N HIS A 82 -8.03 5.49 -6.30
CA HIS A 82 -7.36 4.34 -5.69
C HIS A 82 -5.83 4.51 -5.64
N HIS A 83 -5.20 4.93 -6.75
CA HIS A 83 -3.75 5.16 -6.78
C HIS A 83 -3.30 6.27 -5.84
N ILE A 84 -4.07 7.35 -5.73
CA ILE A 84 -3.78 8.44 -4.79
C ILE A 84 -3.82 7.90 -3.35
N ASN A 85 -4.84 7.12 -3.00
CA ASN A 85 -4.95 6.54 -1.66
C ASN A 85 -3.79 5.57 -1.36
N GLN A 86 -3.36 4.75 -2.32
CA GLN A 86 -2.19 3.89 -2.14
C GLN A 86 -0.88 4.69 -2.00
N ALA A 87 -0.74 5.78 -2.75
CA ALA A 87 0.42 6.65 -2.63
C ALA A 87 0.46 7.36 -1.26
N LEU A 88 -0.68 7.82 -0.76
CA LEU A 88 -0.81 8.39 0.59
C LEU A 88 -0.45 7.36 1.67
N LYS A 89 -0.99 6.14 1.56
CA LYS A 89 -0.68 5.05 2.47
C LYS A 89 0.81 4.69 2.46
N ALA A 90 1.41 4.60 1.27
CA ALA A 90 2.85 4.35 1.13
C ALA A 90 3.70 5.47 1.75
N LYS A 91 3.29 6.73 1.58
CA LYS A 91 4.01 7.89 2.11
C LYS A 91 3.84 8.06 3.61
N GLY A 92 2.61 7.95 4.10
CA GLY A 92 2.24 8.26 5.48
C GLY A 92 2.46 7.08 6.44
N ASN A 93 1.97 5.91 6.08
CA ASN A 93 1.90 4.79 7.01
C ASN A 93 3.06 3.80 6.87
N MET A 94 3.67 3.70 5.68
CA MET A 94 4.75 2.73 5.45
C MET A 94 6.12 3.36 5.73
N LYS A 95 6.77 2.88 6.78
CA LYS A 95 8.08 3.37 7.24
C LYS A 95 9.20 2.43 6.80
N LYS A 96 10.25 3.01 6.19
CA LYS A 96 11.46 2.27 5.83
C LYS A 96 12.13 1.73 7.08
N ASP A 97 12.72 0.55 6.99
CA ASP A 97 13.41 -0.17 8.06
C ASP A 97 12.50 -0.62 9.22
N ILE A 98 11.18 -0.42 9.10
CA ILE A 98 10.17 -0.92 10.04
C ILE A 98 9.20 -1.84 9.31
N ASP A 99 8.49 -1.33 8.29
CA ASP A 99 7.50 -2.10 7.54
C ASP A 99 8.11 -2.78 6.31
N TYR A 100 9.19 -2.21 5.77
CA TYR A 100 9.93 -2.75 4.63
C TYR A 100 11.39 -2.32 4.64
N VAL A 101 12.22 -3.10 3.96
CA VAL A 101 13.64 -2.80 3.73
C VAL A 101 13.91 -2.75 2.24
N VAL A 102 14.82 -1.87 1.84
CA VAL A 102 15.32 -1.81 0.46
C VAL A 102 16.61 -2.59 0.37
N ASN A 103 16.64 -3.66 -0.41
CA ASN A 103 17.84 -4.46 -0.65
C ASN A 103 17.95 -4.78 -2.15
N ASP A 104 19.13 -4.59 -2.70
CA ASP A 104 19.45 -4.85 -4.12
C ASP A 104 18.46 -4.25 -5.13
N GLY A 105 17.91 -3.07 -4.81
CA GLY A 105 16.92 -2.40 -5.66
C GLY A 105 15.52 -3.00 -5.59
N GLU A 106 15.23 -3.83 -4.60
CA GLU A 106 13.93 -4.43 -4.34
C GLU A 106 13.39 -4.06 -2.96
N ILE A 107 12.06 -3.99 -2.85
CA ILE A 107 11.37 -3.83 -1.57
C ILE A 107 11.14 -5.21 -0.97
N ILE A 108 11.62 -5.42 0.24
CA ILE A 108 11.38 -6.64 1.03
C ILE A 108 10.51 -6.28 2.22
N ILE A 109 9.39 -6.98 2.36
CA ILE A 109 8.45 -6.77 3.46
C ILE A 109 9.04 -7.29 4.76
N VAL A 110 8.89 -6.53 5.83
CA VAL A 110 9.20 -6.97 7.20
C VAL A 110 7.91 -7.42 7.87
N ASP A 111 7.91 -8.61 8.44
CA ASP A 111 6.77 -9.11 9.21
C ASP A 111 6.64 -8.34 10.54
N GLU A 112 5.50 -7.74 10.76
CA GLU A 112 5.24 -6.87 11.92
C GLU A 112 5.41 -7.60 13.26
N PHE A 113 5.10 -8.91 13.32
CA PHE A 113 5.11 -9.68 14.55
C PHE A 113 6.47 -10.32 14.84
N THR A 114 7.17 -10.77 13.84
CA THR A 114 8.42 -11.53 13.99
C THR A 114 9.67 -10.75 13.59
N GLY A 115 9.51 -9.61 12.91
CA GLY A 115 10.61 -8.83 12.35
C GLY A 115 11.37 -9.55 11.23
N ARG A 116 10.83 -10.67 10.71
CA ARG A 116 11.49 -11.43 9.64
C ARG A 116 11.28 -10.81 8.28
N LEU A 117 12.31 -10.88 7.45
CA LEU A 117 12.25 -10.47 6.05
C LEU A 117 11.46 -11.50 5.23
N MET A 118 10.42 -11.03 4.57
CA MET A 118 9.53 -11.86 3.75
C MET A 118 9.91 -11.75 2.27
N TYR A 119 10.89 -12.53 1.86
CA TYR A 119 11.32 -12.57 0.47
C TYR A 119 10.24 -13.09 -0.47
N GLY A 120 10.14 -12.50 -1.66
CA GLY A 120 9.19 -12.92 -2.69
C GLY A 120 7.72 -12.56 -2.42
N ARG A 121 7.43 -11.94 -1.27
CA ARG A 121 6.10 -11.41 -0.99
C ARG A 121 5.99 -9.95 -1.42
N ARG A 122 4.80 -9.56 -1.88
CA ARG A 122 4.50 -8.20 -2.30
C ARG A 122 3.18 -7.76 -1.69
N TYR A 123 3.06 -6.48 -1.37
CA TYR A 123 1.78 -5.88 -1.01
C TYR A 123 0.86 -5.90 -2.23
N SER A 124 -0.40 -6.14 -2.02
CA SER A 124 -1.46 -6.12 -3.04
C SER A 124 -1.96 -4.71 -3.34
N GLU A 125 -2.85 -4.62 -4.31
CA GLU A 125 -3.62 -3.41 -4.63
C GLU A 125 -2.79 -2.19 -5.04
N GLY A 126 -1.60 -2.39 -5.58
CA GLY A 126 -0.74 -1.30 -6.02
C GLY A 126 0.10 -0.65 -4.92
N LEU A 127 -0.06 -1.04 -3.65
CA LEU A 127 0.73 -0.49 -2.55
C LEU A 127 2.23 -0.76 -2.71
N HIS A 128 2.60 -1.95 -3.18
CA HIS A 128 4.01 -2.27 -3.39
C HIS A 128 4.66 -1.37 -4.46
N GLN A 129 3.95 -1.14 -5.56
CA GLN A 129 4.37 -0.23 -6.61
C GLN A 129 4.47 1.22 -6.12
N ALA A 130 3.56 1.64 -5.24
CA ALA A 130 3.60 2.96 -4.63
C ALA A 130 4.84 3.13 -3.73
N ILE A 131 5.25 2.07 -2.99
CA ILE A 131 6.47 2.08 -2.19
C ILE A 131 7.72 2.06 -3.09
N GLU A 132 7.73 1.25 -4.16
CA GLU A 132 8.82 1.25 -5.16
C GLU A 132 9.00 2.65 -5.77
N ALA A 133 7.88 3.34 -6.11
CA ALA A 133 7.92 4.70 -6.62
C ALA A 133 8.40 5.72 -5.57
N LYS A 134 8.00 5.56 -4.30
CA LYS A 134 8.45 6.39 -3.18
C LYS A 134 9.95 6.34 -2.98
N GLU A 135 10.55 5.14 -3.09
CA GLU A 135 12.00 4.92 -2.94
C GLU A 135 12.78 5.16 -4.24
N GLY A 136 12.12 5.56 -5.32
CA GLY A 136 12.76 5.81 -6.61
C GLY A 136 13.26 4.56 -7.32
N LEU A 137 12.73 3.40 -6.96
CA LEU A 137 13.08 2.11 -7.56
C LEU A 137 12.32 1.87 -8.86
N GLU A 138 12.73 0.83 -9.59
CA GLU A 138 11.98 0.39 -10.77
C GLU A 138 10.66 -0.24 -10.36
N VAL A 139 9.54 0.39 -10.80
CA VAL A 139 8.19 -0.12 -10.52
C VAL A 139 7.91 -1.36 -11.37
N ARG A 140 7.74 -2.50 -10.70
CA ARG A 140 7.48 -3.80 -11.34
C ARG A 140 5.99 -4.06 -11.49
N ALA A 141 5.63 -4.85 -12.48
CA ALA A 141 4.25 -5.28 -12.69
C ALA A 141 3.76 -6.12 -11.49
N GLU A 142 2.48 -6.00 -11.18
CA GLU A 142 1.84 -6.80 -10.15
C GLU A 142 1.81 -8.28 -10.55
N SER A 143 2.06 -9.16 -9.57
CA SER A 143 1.93 -10.59 -9.78
C SER A 143 0.46 -10.99 -9.78
N LYS A 144 0.02 -11.67 -10.85
CA LYS A 144 -1.36 -12.15 -10.97
C LYS A 144 -1.44 -13.59 -10.49
N THR A 145 -2.30 -13.86 -9.50
CA THR A 145 -2.63 -15.20 -9.10
C THR A 145 -3.43 -15.89 -10.22
N LEU A 146 -2.85 -16.90 -10.86
CA LEU A 146 -3.49 -17.62 -11.97
C LEU A 146 -4.51 -18.64 -11.49
N ALA A 147 -4.23 -19.30 -10.37
CA ALA A 147 -5.11 -20.31 -9.79
C ALA A 147 -4.83 -20.46 -8.29
N THR A 148 -5.84 -20.88 -7.57
CA THR A 148 -5.74 -21.25 -6.15
C THR A 148 -6.25 -22.68 -5.97
N ILE A 149 -5.68 -23.40 -5.01
CA ILE A 149 -6.10 -24.75 -4.64
C ILE A 149 -6.28 -24.80 -3.12
N THR A 150 -7.32 -25.50 -2.65
CA THR A 150 -7.49 -25.75 -1.22
C THR A 150 -6.47 -26.77 -0.72
N PHE A 151 -6.07 -26.68 0.55
CA PHE A 151 -5.15 -27.65 1.16
C PHE A 151 -5.62 -29.10 1.01
N GLN A 152 -6.92 -29.34 1.16
CA GLN A 152 -7.51 -30.66 1.01
C GLN A 152 -7.28 -31.24 -0.40
N ASN A 153 -7.53 -30.44 -1.43
CA ASN A 153 -7.32 -30.86 -2.81
C ASN A 153 -5.83 -31.00 -3.15
N TYR A 154 -5.00 -30.09 -2.62
CA TYR A 154 -3.56 -30.17 -2.79
C TYR A 154 -2.99 -31.48 -2.26
N PHE A 155 -3.35 -31.88 -1.04
CA PHE A 155 -2.87 -33.13 -0.46
C PHE A 155 -3.44 -34.37 -1.13
N ARG A 156 -4.63 -34.33 -1.73
CA ARG A 156 -5.19 -35.43 -2.54
C ARG A 156 -4.40 -35.71 -3.81
N MET A 157 -3.60 -34.79 -4.29
CA MET A 157 -2.76 -35.03 -5.48
C MET A 157 -1.58 -35.97 -5.21
N TYR A 158 -1.23 -36.20 -3.96
CA TYR A 158 -0.11 -37.06 -3.59
C TYR A 158 -0.59 -38.48 -3.25
N LYS A 159 0.06 -39.50 -3.84
CA LYS A 159 -0.22 -40.90 -3.55
C LYS A 159 0.28 -41.37 -2.18
N LYS A 160 1.34 -40.74 -1.68
CA LYS A 160 1.91 -40.96 -0.35
C LYS A 160 2.03 -39.65 0.39
N LEU A 161 1.48 -39.59 1.58
CA LEU A 161 1.61 -38.48 2.52
C LEU A 161 2.17 -39.02 3.82
N SER A 162 3.11 -38.31 4.42
CA SER A 162 3.59 -38.52 5.76
C SER A 162 3.69 -37.20 6.48
N GLY A 163 3.38 -37.19 7.77
CA GLY A 163 3.45 -36.01 8.61
C GLY A 163 4.14 -36.35 9.94
N MET A 164 4.69 -35.35 10.57
CA MET A 164 5.24 -35.44 11.91
C MET A 164 4.54 -34.41 12.82
N THR A 165 4.14 -34.89 13.99
CA THR A 165 3.60 -34.06 15.03
C THR A 165 4.06 -34.58 16.40
N GLY A 166 4.45 -33.68 17.31
CA GLY A 166 4.84 -34.06 18.66
C GLY A 166 3.69 -34.57 19.54
N THR A 167 2.43 -34.35 19.11
CA THR A 167 1.22 -34.71 19.87
C THR A 167 0.47 -35.89 19.28
N ALA A 168 1.00 -36.57 18.27
CA ALA A 168 0.32 -37.69 17.60
C ALA A 168 0.03 -38.90 18.51
N MET A 169 0.79 -39.03 19.60
CA MET A 169 0.66 -40.15 20.58
C MET A 169 -0.35 -39.84 21.70
N THR A 170 -0.86 -38.62 21.78
CA THR A 170 -1.76 -38.14 22.86
C THR A 170 -3.22 -38.00 22.40
N ALA A 171 -3.54 -38.35 21.16
CA ALA A 171 -4.88 -38.25 20.57
C ALA A 171 -5.52 -39.66 20.48
#